data_a76ee5d6774ee5fe5322e936ab9d079f
#
_entry.id   a76ee5d6774ee5fe5322e936ab9d079f
#
_cell.length_a   1.000
_cell.length_b   1.000
_cell.length_c   1.000
_cell.angle_alpha   90.00
_cell.angle_beta   90.00
_cell.angle_gamma   90.00
#
_symmetry.space_group_name_H-M   'P 1'
#
loop_
_entity.id
_entity.type
_entity.pdbx_description
1 polymer ?
#
loop_
_entity_poly.entity_id
_entity_poly.type
_entity_poly.pdbx_seq_one_letter_code
_entity_poly.pdbx_strand_id
1 'polypeptide(L)'
;MESAKHAGDAAVAVSKAYGVETMFTLSGGHVFPLYDGAVHEGMRILDVRHEQSAVFAAEATARLTRKPGLAVLTAGPGITNGVSGVATAHFNGSPVVVLGGRAPQSRWGSGALQEMDHPPLLEPITKLAFTASGADSVGQDVEVAFRTAVAPHRGPVFLDFYMDHLFSPSPLHDVSTQSPSPLEPDPDALAGIARLLAEAERPVLVYGSDVWMDRAEEAARDFAETWRLPVIPNGQGRGILPAGHELLVTRARGLAFGQADLVIVVGTPLDFRLGYGWFGGKDGAPLARVVHIADAPSQLATHMQPAASAAGDLSVVFWSLGTACGEAGVKPDAYASWVTKLSEAASAAVEGDAELLSSGSDPIHPMRIYGELNRVLDDDAVVIGDGGDFVSYAGKYVEPKQPGNWLDPGPYGCLGTGLGYSIAARLARPSSQVVLLLGDGAAGFSLMDVDTLVRHNLPVVMICGNNGMWGLEKHPMQMLYGYDVAAELQPQCRYDQVVTALGGGGELVTKPSEIGPALRRAFDSGVPYLVNIATDPQIAYPRNTTGV
;
A
#
# COMPACT_ATOMS: atom_id res chain seq x y z
N MET A 1 24.50 12.34 32.23
CA MET A 1 23.94 11.84 30.99
C MET A 1 25.09 11.16 30.24
N GLU A 2 24.94 9.90 29.92
CA GLU A 2 25.88 9.22 29.02
C GLU A 2 25.86 9.93 27.66
N SER A 3 27.01 10.26 27.11
CA SER A 3 27.11 10.87 25.79
C SER A 3 27.29 9.78 24.74
N ALA A 4 26.52 9.81 23.67
CA ALA A 4 26.78 9.04 22.47
C ALA A 4 28.12 9.45 21.86
N LYS A 5 28.79 8.54 21.16
CA LYS A 5 30.05 8.85 20.44
C LYS A 5 29.81 9.92 19.37
N HIS A 6 28.64 9.87 18.72
CA HIS A 6 28.18 10.81 17.70
C HIS A 6 26.66 10.89 17.66
N ALA A 7 26.14 11.93 17.01
CA ALA A 7 24.69 12.17 16.96
C ALA A 7 23.90 11.07 16.22
N GLY A 8 24.56 10.30 15.35
CA GLY A 8 23.96 9.12 14.73
C GLY A 8 23.51 8.06 15.73
N ASP A 9 24.27 7.83 16.83
CA ASP A 9 23.84 6.92 17.91
C ASP A 9 22.53 7.39 18.55
N ALA A 10 22.41 8.70 18.85
CA ALA A 10 21.21 9.27 19.43
C ALA A 10 19.99 9.13 18.49
N ALA A 11 20.18 9.35 17.19
CA ALA A 11 19.13 9.19 16.19
C ALA A 11 18.62 7.74 16.12
N VAL A 12 19.54 6.77 16.13
CA VAL A 12 19.18 5.35 16.02
C VAL A 12 18.56 4.83 17.32
N ALA A 13 19.06 5.24 18.47
CA ALA A 13 18.46 4.88 19.78
C ALA A 13 16.99 5.31 19.86
N VAL A 14 16.68 6.53 19.42
CA VAL A 14 15.29 7.01 19.31
C VAL A 14 14.48 6.17 18.33
N SER A 15 15.02 5.87 17.15
CA SER A 15 14.33 5.03 16.15
C SER A 15 13.98 3.64 16.72
N LYS A 16 14.90 3.03 17.46
CA LYS A 16 14.66 1.75 18.16
C LYS A 16 13.56 1.86 19.21
N ALA A 17 13.51 2.93 19.98
CA ALA A 17 12.48 3.16 20.98
C ALA A 17 11.07 3.22 20.35
N TYR A 18 10.95 3.70 19.10
CA TYR A 18 9.70 3.65 18.31
C TYR A 18 9.42 2.28 17.67
N GLY A 19 10.24 1.27 17.96
CA GLY A 19 10.05 -0.10 17.50
C GLY A 19 10.54 -0.38 16.08
N VAL A 20 11.43 0.48 15.55
CA VAL A 20 12.09 0.24 14.25
C VAL A 20 13.12 -0.87 14.41
N GLU A 21 13.01 -1.90 13.58
CA GLU A 21 13.92 -3.06 13.60
C GLU A 21 14.86 -3.07 12.40
N THR A 22 14.49 -2.40 11.30
CA THR A 22 15.25 -2.37 10.04
C THR A 22 15.37 -0.94 9.52
N MET A 23 16.58 -0.55 9.17
CA MET A 23 16.93 0.66 8.43
C MET A 23 17.10 0.28 6.95
N PHE A 24 16.29 0.86 6.07
CA PHE A 24 16.42 0.70 4.63
C PHE A 24 17.22 1.85 4.06
N THR A 25 18.19 1.56 3.19
CA THR A 25 19.13 2.58 2.73
C THR A 25 19.76 2.25 1.37
N LEU A 26 20.36 3.24 0.73
CA LEU A 26 21.45 3.07 -0.22
C LEU A 26 22.69 3.78 0.36
N SER A 27 23.84 3.11 0.33
CA SER A 27 25.07 3.57 0.99
C SER A 27 25.51 4.96 0.50
N GLY A 28 25.80 5.86 1.45
CA GLY A 28 26.33 7.19 1.15
C GLY A 28 27.03 7.83 2.36
N GLY A 29 28.12 8.56 2.10
CA GLY A 29 29.03 9.06 3.14
C GLY A 29 28.44 10.06 4.13
N HIS A 30 27.41 10.82 3.72
CA HIS A 30 26.81 11.85 4.59
C HIS A 30 26.07 11.27 5.80
N VAL A 31 25.75 9.97 5.79
CA VAL A 31 24.94 9.30 6.83
C VAL A 31 25.68 8.16 7.53
N PHE A 32 26.98 8.04 7.38
CA PHE A 32 27.77 6.98 8.04
C PHE A 32 27.55 6.86 9.55
N PRO A 33 27.40 7.95 10.34
CA PRO A 33 27.11 7.81 11.76
C PRO A 33 25.79 7.12 12.06
N LEU A 34 24.78 7.19 11.15
CA LEU A 34 23.55 6.44 11.31
C LEU A 34 23.77 4.94 11.13
N TYR A 35 24.68 4.54 10.23
CA TYR A 35 25.03 3.12 10.06
C TYR A 35 25.80 2.59 11.27
N ASP A 36 26.78 3.35 11.79
CA ASP A 36 27.52 2.98 12.98
C ASP A 36 26.59 2.85 14.20
N GLY A 37 25.69 3.82 14.39
CA GLY A 37 24.64 3.75 15.41
C GLY A 37 23.73 2.53 15.26
N ALA A 38 23.35 2.16 14.03
CA ALA A 38 22.55 0.97 13.79
C ALA A 38 23.28 -0.32 14.19
N VAL A 39 24.60 -0.39 13.96
CA VAL A 39 25.43 -1.53 14.42
C VAL A 39 25.48 -1.57 15.95
N HIS A 40 25.67 -0.42 16.63
CA HIS A 40 25.71 -0.36 18.10
C HIS A 40 24.38 -0.79 18.74
N GLU A 41 23.24 -0.38 18.13
CA GLU A 41 21.90 -0.69 18.62
C GLU A 41 21.39 -2.07 18.16
N GLY A 42 22.15 -2.82 17.35
CA GLY A 42 21.73 -4.09 16.78
C GLY A 42 20.52 -3.95 15.85
N MET A 43 20.38 -2.79 15.18
CA MET A 43 19.36 -2.57 14.15
C MET A 43 19.83 -3.19 12.84
N ARG A 44 18.94 -3.91 12.16
CA ARG A 44 19.26 -4.46 10.83
C ARG A 44 19.42 -3.32 9.82
N ILE A 45 20.50 -3.35 9.05
CA ILE A 45 20.69 -2.47 7.89
C ILE A 45 20.42 -3.29 6.64
N LEU A 46 19.55 -2.79 5.77
CA LEU A 46 19.23 -3.40 4.49
C LEU A 46 19.45 -2.38 3.38
N ASP A 47 20.46 -2.62 2.57
CA ASP A 47 20.83 -1.76 1.46
C ASP A 47 20.20 -2.26 0.15
N VAL A 48 19.63 -1.32 -0.59
CA VAL A 48 18.91 -1.53 -1.85
C VAL A 48 19.75 -1.07 -3.06
N ARG A 49 19.20 -1.24 -4.27
CA ARG A 49 19.86 -0.82 -5.52
C ARG A 49 19.44 0.54 -6.02
N HIS A 50 18.36 1.11 -5.46
CA HIS A 50 17.86 2.45 -5.75
C HIS A 50 17.14 3.01 -4.52
N GLU A 51 17.34 4.29 -4.18
CA GLU A 51 16.80 4.92 -2.97
C GLU A 51 15.26 4.87 -2.90
N GLN A 52 14.61 4.94 -4.03
CA GLN A 52 13.16 4.74 -4.13
C GLN A 52 12.72 3.43 -3.47
N SER A 53 13.46 2.33 -3.71
CA SER A 53 13.17 1.02 -3.12
C SER A 53 13.36 1.00 -1.60
N ALA A 54 14.30 1.80 -1.06
CA ALA A 54 14.46 1.95 0.38
C ALA A 54 13.21 2.57 1.02
N VAL A 55 12.69 3.64 0.41
CA VAL A 55 11.48 4.31 0.91
C VAL A 55 10.25 3.42 0.75
N PHE A 56 10.09 2.72 -0.38
CA PHE A 56 9.01 1.74 -0.57
C PHE A 56 9.07 0.60 0.45
N ALA A 57 10.28 0.09 0.77
CA ALA A 57 10.42 -0.95 1.79
C ALA A 57 10.07 -0.42 3.20
N ALA A 58 10.44 0.81 3.53
CA ALA A 58 10.03 1.46 4.77
C ALA A 58 8.51 1.64 4.84
N GLU A 59 7.89 2.09 3.76
CA GLU A 59 6.45 2.28 3.62
C GLU A 59 5.70 0.95 3.77
N ALA A 60 6.10 -0.10 3.05
CA ALA A 60 5.47 -1.41 3.18
C ALA A 60 5.66 -2.03 4.57
N THR A 61 6.82 -1.80 5.21
CA THR A 61 7.03 -2.21 6.61
C THR A 61 5.99 -1.56 7.52
N ALA A 62 5.75 -0.25 7.37
CA ALA A 62 4.74 0.46 8.14
C ALA A 62 3.34 -0.11 7.90
N ARG A 63 2.97 -0.38 6.65
CA ARG A 63 1.66 -0.95 6.28
C ARG A 63 1.44 -2.37 6.79
N LEU A 64 2.48 -3.21 6.80
CA LEU A 64 2.40 -4.60 7.22
C LEU A 64 2.45 -4.77 8.74
N THR A 65 3.21 -3.92 9.45
CA THR A 65 3.48 -4.07 10.87
C THR A 65 2.72 -3.08 11.75
N ARG A 66 2.21 -1.99 11.15
CA ARG A 66 1.59 -0.85 11.86
C ARG A 66 2.56 -0.18 12.84
N LYS A 67 3.88 -0.33 12.58
CA LYS A 67 4.97 0.40 13.22
C LYS A 67 5.58 1.38 12.20
N PRO A 68 6.23 2.47 12.63
CA PRO A 68 6.85 3.38 11.67
C PRO A 68 7.96 2.71 10.88
N GLY A 69 8.04 3.01 9.59
CA GLY A 69 9.15 2.61 8.72
C GLY A 69 10.28 3.64 8.72
N LEU A 70 11.50 3.19 8.52
CA LEU A 70 12.69 4.05 8.49
C LEU A 70 13.47 3.87 7.17
N ALA A 71 13.62 4.96 6.43
CA ALA A 71 14.56 5.04 5.31
C ALA A 71 15.68 6.04 5.64
N VAL A 72 16.93 5.70 5.28
CA VAL A 72 18.09 6.57 5.47
C VAL A 72 18.75 6.82 4.12
N LEU A 73 18.81 8.07 3.69
CA LEU A 73 19.24 8.47 2.35
C LEU A 73 20.39 9.47 2.41
N THR A 74 21.37 9.33 1.54
CA THR A 74 22.46 10.31 1.43
C THR A 74 21.99 11.63 0.84
N ALA A 75 22.82 12.68 0.89
CA ALA A 75 22.49 14.02 0.41
C ALA A 75 22.23 14.07 -1.11
N GLY A 76 21.59 15.15 -1.54
CA GLY A 76 21.38 15.48 -2.96
C GLY A 76 20.61 14.39 -3.70
N PRO A 77 21.24 13.69 -4.67
CA PRO A 77 20.58 12.67 -5.48
C PRO A 77 19.98 11.52 -4.65
N GLY A 78 20.54 11.19 -3.49
CA GLY A 78 19.94 10.19 -2.60
C GLY A 78 18.55 10.59 -2.16
N ILE A 79 18.34 11.84 -1.77
CA ILE A 79 17.03 12.35 -1.39
C ILE A 79 16.11 12.46 -2.62
N THR A 80 16.59 13.05 -3.72
CA THR A 80 15.75 13.27 -4.90
C THR A 80 15.30 11.97 -5.55
N ASN A 81 16.11 10.91 -5.52
CA ASN A 81 15.72 9.56 -5.97
C ASN A 81 14.63 8.93 -5.07
N GLY A 82 14.54 9.31 -3.80
CA GLY A 82 13.55 8.82 -2.85
C GLY A 82 12.17 9.49 -2.94
N VAL A 83 12.04 10.61 -3.67
CA VAL A 83 10.82 11.47 -3.69
C VAL A 83 9.56 10.69 -4.04
N SER A 84 9.60 9.83 -5.06
CA SER A 84 8.45 9.00 -5.45
C SER A 84 7.98 8.07 -4.32
N GLY A 85 8.92 7.52 -3.55
CA GLY A 85 8.60 6.68 -2.38
C GLY A 85 7.94 7.51 -1.26
N VAL A 86 8.44 8.72 -1.00
CA VAL A 86 7.84 9.64 -0.01
C VAL A 86 6.43 10.03 -0.42
N ALA A 87 6.22 10.38 -1.70
CA ALA A 87 4.90 10.70 -2.22
C ALA A 87 3.93 9.50 -2.09
N THR A 88 4.39 8.28 -2.39
CA THR A 88 3.58 7.07 -2.21
C THR A 88 3.18 6.88 -0.75
N ALA A 89 4.10 7.06 0.20
CA ALA A 89 3.82 6.99 1.62
C ALA A 89 2.81 8.06 2.08
N HIS A 90 2.90 9.28 1.50
CA HIS A 90 1.97 10.38 1.78
C HIS A 90 0.53 10.01 1.37
N PHE A 91 0.34 9.58 0.12
CA PHE A 91 -1.00 9.25 -0.39
C PHE A 91 -1.59 7.95 0.20
N ASN A 92 -0.75 7.08 0.75
CA ASN A 92 -1.19 5.87 1.46
C ASN A 92 -1.40 6.09 2.98
N GLY A 93 -1.11 7.28 3.51
CA GLY A 93 -1.19 7.52 4.95
C GLY A 93 -0.21 6.66 5.77
N SER A 94 0.97 6.37 5.21
CA SER A 94 1.93 5.45 5.84
C SER A 94 2.93 6.20 6.72
N PRO A 95 3.10 5.83 8.00
CA PRO A 95 4.04 6.47 8.89
C PRO A 95 5.48 6.07 8.55
N VAL A 96 6.14 6.89 7.76
CA VAL A 96 7.53 6.71 7.34
C VAL A 96 8.38 7.87 7.84
N VAL A 97 9.51 7.59 8.45
CA VAL A 97 10.54 8.60 8.74
C VAL A 97 11.68 8.42 7.74
N VAL A 98 11.97 9.49 7.01
CA VAL A 98 13.13 9.55 6.10
C VAL A 98 14.18 10.44 6.73
N LEU A 99 15.31 9.84 7.12
CA LEU A 99 16.48 10.56 7.63
C LEU A 99 17.45 10.80 6.49
N GLY A 100 17.75 12.06 6.24
CA GLY A 100 18.57 12.50 5.12
C GLY A 100 19.95 13.01 5.55
N GLY A 101 20.98 12.73 4.74
CA GLY A 101 22.23 13.44 4.84
C GLY A 101 22.14 14.82 4.20
N ARG A 102 22.99 15.76 4.64
CA ARG A 102 23.14 17.11 4.12
C ARG A 102 24.63 17.48 4.06
N ALA A 103 25.01 18.29 3.09
CA ALA A 103 26.38 18.80 3.00
C ALA A 103 26.80 19.47 4.33
N PRO A 104 28.10 19.51 4.69
CA PRO A 104 28.54 20.09 5.95
C PRO A 104 28.13 21.56 6.10
N GLN A 105 27.63 21.94 7.28
CA GLN A 105 27.23 23.32 7.57
C GLN A 105 28.40 24.30 7.37
N SER A 106 29.60 23.87 7.78
CA SER A 106 30.83 24.66 7.65
C SER A 106 31.24 24.95 6.20
N ARG A 107 30.67 24.23 5.21
CA ARG A 107 30.92 24.38 3.78
C ARG A 107 29.71 24.82 2.98
N TRP A 108 28.59 25.11 3.65
CA TRP A 108 27.36 25.49 2.98
C TRP A 108 27.52 26.76 2.15
N GLY A 109 27.02 26.73 0.91
CA GLY A 109 27.16 27.85 -0.06
C GLY A 109 28.47 27.85 -0.80
N SER A 110 29.39 26.91 -0.58
CA SER A 110 30.67 26.80 -1.27
C SER A 110 30.71 25.76 -2.41
N GLY A 111 29.57 25.12 -2.72
CA GLY A 111 29.51 24.06 -3.72
C GLY A 111 30.04 22.73 -3.19
N ALA A 112 29.77 22.41 -1.92
CA ALA A 112 30.10 21.11 -1.35
C ALA A 112 29.40 19.96 -2.09
N LEU A 113 29.98 18.76 -2.05
CA LEU A 113 29.41 17.59 -2.72
C LEU A 113 27.95 17.37 -2.29
N GLN A 114 27.04 17.27 -3.26
CA GLN A 114 25.62 17.01 -3.07
C GLN A 114 24.90 18.07 -2.21
N GLU A 115 25.42 19.30 -2.19
CA GLU A 115 24.80 20.41 -1.48
C GLU A 115 23.45 20.75 -2.10
N MET A 116 22.39 20.63 -1.31
CA MET A 116 21.03 20.93 -1.72
C MET A 116 20.16 21.21 -0.48
N ASP A 117 19.22 22.14 -0.59
CA ASP A 117 18.20 22.38 0.41
C ASP A 117 17.01 21.46 0.15
N HIS A 118 16.90 20.37 0.91
CA HIS A 118 15.94 19.32 0.66
C HIS A 118 14.54 19.58 1.24
N PRO A 119 14.36 20.17 2.46
CA PRO A 119 13.04 20.33 3.05
C PRO A 119 12.01 21.00 2.16
N PRO A 120 12.29 22.10 1.42
CA PRO A 120 11.30 22.72 0.52
C PRO A 120 10.83 21.80 -0.60
N LEU A 121 11.67 20.84 -1.03
CA LEU A 121 11.31 19.87 -2.07
C LEU A 121 10.29 18.84 -1.53
N LEU A 122 10.38 18.48 -0.25
CA LEU A 122 9.60 17.40 0.36
C LEU A 122 8.39 17.90 1.15
N GLU A 123 8.34 19.18 1.49
CA GLU A 123 7.25 19.80 2.25
C GLU A 123 5.85 19.46 1.69
N PRO A 124 5.58 19.50 0.37
CA PRO A 124 4.25 19.23 -0.17
C PRO A 124 3.79 17.77 -0.03
N ILE A 125 4.71 16.84 0.22
CA ILE A 125 4.44 15.38 0.25
C ILE A 125 4.82 14.75 1.60
N THR A 126 4.95 15.57 2.65
CA THR A 126 5.24 15.11 4.02
C THR A 126 4.34 15.82 5.02
N LYS A 127 4.19 15.25 6.21
CA LYS A 127 3.56 15.96 7.33
C LYS A 127 4.46 17.05 7.92
N LEU A 128 5.77 16.84 7.79
CA LEU A 128 6.80 17.76 8.27
C LEU A 128 8.11 17.47 7.50
N ALA A 129 8.77 18.52 7.02
CA ALA A 129 10.10 18.45 6.43
C ALA A 129 10.98 19.53 7.05
N PHE A 130 12.12 19.16 7.65
CA PHE A 130 12.99 20.11 8.32
C PHE A 130 14.44 19.61 8.42
N THR A 131 15.34 20.52 8.75
CA THR A 131 16.76 20.24 9.04
C THR A 131 16.99 20.31 10.55
N ALA A 132 17.71 19.34 11.11
CA ALA A 132 18.09 19.33 12.52
C ALA A 132 18.90 20.59 12.89
N SER A 133 18.59 21.18 14.04
CA SER A 133 19.15 22.46 14.46
C SER A 133 20.64 22.38 14.84
N GLY A 134 21.11 21.23 15.33
CA GLY A 134 22.49 21.01 15.77
C GLY A 134 22.70 19.58 16.24
N ALA A 135 23.96 19.21 16.52
CA ALA A 135 24.30 17.87 17.03
C ALA A 135 23.55 17.52 18.32
N ASP A 136 23.41 18.47 19.23
CA ASP A 136 22.79 18.25 20.54
C ASP A 136 21.27 18.04 20.49
N SER A 137 20.61 18.44 19.38
CA SER A 137 19.17 18.31 19.20
C SER A 137 18.75 17.06 18.43
N VAL A 138 19.70 16.32 17.83
CA VAL A 138 19.38 15.21 16.90
C VAL A 138 18.42 14.20 17.51
N GLY A 139 18.63 13.76 18.74
CA GLY A 139 17.72 12.81 19.41
C GLY A 139 16.31 13.37 19.55
N GLN A 140 16.16 14.62 19.97
CA GLN A 140 14.86 15.29 20.10
C GLN A 140 14.19 15.51 18.73
N ASP A 141 14.95 15.92 17.72
CA ASP A 141 14.43 16.15 16.36
C ASP A 141 13.92 14.85 15.72
N VAL A 142 14.63 13.73 15.93
CA VAL A 142 14.18 12.41 15.49
C VAL A 142 12.93 11.96 16.24
N GLU A 143 12.81 12.22 17.55
CA GLU A 143 11.57 11.95 18.30
C GLU A 143 10.40 12.75 17.73
N VAL A 144 10.58 14.03 17.42
CA VAL A 144 9.56 14.88 16.78
C VAL A 144 9.15 14.27 15.44
N ALA A 145 10.10 13.79 14.65
CA ALA A 145 9.82 13.16 13.35
C ALA A 145 8.95 11.90 13.52
N PHE A 146 9.32 10.98 14.40
CA PHE A 146 8.53 9.76 14.63
C PHE A 146 7.15 10.06 15.20
N ARG A 147 7.06 10.90 16.23
CA ARG A 147 5.78 11.29 16.84
C ARG A 147 4.83 11.91 15.81
N THR A 148 5.35 12.76 14.93
CA THR A 148 4.56 13.39 13.87
C THR A 148 4.12 12.37 12.83
N ALA A 149 4.98 11.43 12.43
CA ALA A 149 4.65 10.41 11.43
C ALA A 149 3.52 9.48 11.91
N VAL A 150 3.54 9.06 13.18
CA VAL A 150 2.54 8.11 13.72
C VAL A 150 1.24 8.77 14.19
N ALA A 151 1.21 10.08 14.33
CA ALA A 151 -0.03 10.79 14.72
C ALA A 151 -1.10 10.68 13.62
N PRO A 152 -2.40 10.56 13.93
CA PRO A 152 -3.49 10.59 12.97
C PRO A 152 -3.58 11.96 12.23
N HIS A 153 -3.93 12.05 10.97
CA HIS A 153 -3.76 10.98 9.99
C HIS A 153 -2.27 10.70 9.81
N ARG A 154 -1.87 9.42 9.71
CA ARG A 154 -0.46 9.02 9.58
C ARG A 154 0.13 9.49 8.26
N GLY A 155 1.45 9.61 8.19
CA GLY A 155 2.11 10.01 6.96
C GLY A 155 3.61 10.19 7.12
N PRO A 156 4.34 10.41 6.02
CA PRO A 156 5.79 10.52 6.04
C PRO A 156 6.26 11.84 6.67
N VAL A 157 7.44 11.77 7.28
CA VAL A 157 8.21 12.92 7.78
C VAL A 157 9.61 12.83 7.22
N PHE A 158 10.15 13.96 6.81
CA PHE A 158 11.52 14.10 6.36
C PHE A 158 12.33 14.95 7.34
N LEU A 159 13.51 14.47 7.72
CA LEU A 159 14.48 15.17 8.56
C LEU A 159 15.88 14.97 7.99
N ASP A 160 16.59 16.06 7.68
CA ASP A 160 17.99 15.96 7.28
C ASP A 160 18.96 16.57 8.30
N PHE A 161 20.22 16.17 8.19
CA PHE A 161 21.27 16.52 9.12
C PHE A 161 22.49 17.02 8.36
N TYR A 162 23.05 18.15 8.75
CA TYR A 162 24.38 18.52 8.32
C TYR A 162 25.39 17.43 8.71
N MET A 163 26.25 17.06 7.77
CA MET A 163 27.19 15.96 7.96
C MET A 163 28.07 16.16 9.20
N ASP A 164 28.62 17.37 9.39
CA ASP A 164 29.44 17.71 10.55
C ASP A 164 28.68 17.62 11.89
N HIS A 165 27.36 17.85 11.92
CA HIS A 165 26.53 17.60 13.10
C HIS A 165 26.40 16.11 13.42
N LEU A 166 26.13 15.28 12.42
CA LEU A 166 26.01 13.82 12.65
C LEU A 166 27.28 13.18 13.20
N PHE A 167 28.45 13.64 12.75
CA PHE A 167 29.74 13.15 13.23
C PHE A 167 30.15 13.71 14.59
N SER A 168 29.47 14.74 15.10
CA SER A 168 29.77 15.36 16.39
C SER A 168 29.17 14.56 17.55
N PRO A 169 29.80 14.56 18.75
CA PRO A 169 29.19 13.99 19.95
C PRO A 169 27.83 14.62 20.25
N SER A 170 26.92 13.82 20.76
CA SER A 170 25.54 14.23 21.12
C SER A 170 25.12 13.60 22.45
N PRO A 171 24.28 14.27 23.27
CA PRO A 171 23.66 13.60 24.40
C PRO A 171 22.68 12.53 23.90
N LEU A 172 22.57 11.41 24.66
CA LEU A 172 21.46 10.49 24.48
C LEU A 172 20.16 11.17 24.92
N HIS A 173 19.08 10.90 24.20
CA HIS A 173 17.78 11.48 24.45
C HIS A 173 16.83 10.46 25.08
N ASP A 174 16.19 10.86 26.20
CA ASP A 174 15.17 10.04 26.84
C ASP A 174 13.86 10.14 26.05
N VAL A 175 13.45 9.05 25.42
CA VAL A 175 12.30 9.01 24.53
C VAL A 175 11.01 8.80 25.31
N SER A 176 10.01 9.63 25.04
CA SER A 176 8.64 9.42 25.52
C SER A 176 7.79 8.79 24.43
N THR A 177 7.67 7.47 24.45
CA THR A 177 6.86 6.70 23.47
C THR A 177 5.37 6.59 23.87
N GLN A 178 4.82 7.57 24.56
CA GLN A 178 3.40 7.54 24.89
C GLN A 178 2.56 7.56 23.60
N SER A 179 1.70 6.55 23.46
CA SER A 179 0.70 6.55 22.39
C SER A 179 -0.22 7.76 22.58
N PRO A 180 -0.53 8.50 21.52
CA PRO A 180 -1.52 9.56 21.60
C PRO A 180 -2.86 8.99 22.08
N SER A 181 -3.62 9.78 22.86
CA SER A 181 -4.99 9.39 23.22
C SER A 181 -5.82 9.22 21.94
N PRO A 182 -6.69 8.20 21.87
CA PRO A 182 -7.60 8.05 20.76
C PRO A 182 -8.40 9.33 20.51
N LEU A 183 -8.59 9.68 19.25
CA LEU A 183 -9.48 10.77 18.88
C LEU A 183 -10.92 10.29 19.01
N GLU A 184 -11.66 10.87 19.97
CA GLU A 184 -13.07 10.54 20.17
C GLU A 184 -13.92 11.13 19.05
N PRO A 185 -14.79 10.31 18.39
CA PRO A 185 -15.71 10.81 17.38
C PRO A 185 -16.85 11.64 18.01
N ASP A 186 -17.41 12.57 17.25
CA ASP A 186 -18.59 13.33 17.66
C ASP A 186 -19.82 12.41 17.78
N PRO A 187 -20.44 12.26 18.98
CA PRO A 187 -21.61 11.42 19.20
C PRO A 187 -22.84 11.84 18.36
N ASP A 188 -23.04 13.14 18.14
CA ASP A 188 -24.16 13.65 17.35
C ASP A 188 -24.00 13.29 15.86
N ALA A 189 -22.77 13.34 15.36
CA ALA A 189 -22.46 12.87 14.01
C ALA A 189 -22.75 11.38 13.84
N LEU A 190 -22.33 10.54 14.81
CA LEU A 190 -22.60 9.10 14.78
C LEU A 190 -24.10 8.80 14.89
N ALA A 191 -24.83 9.49 15.74
CA ALA A 191 -26.29 9.37 15.81
C ALA A 191 -26.96 9.77 14.50
N GLY A 192 -26.42 10.79 13.79
CA GLY A 192 -26.86 11.17 12.45
C GLY A 192 -26.64 10.05 11.42
N ILE A 193 -25.48 9.42 11.43
CA ILE A 193 -25.14 8.29 10.55
C ILE A 193 -26.05 7.09 10.83
N ALA A 194 -26.28 6.76 12.10
CA ALA A 194 -27.15 5.66 12.50
C ALA A 194 -28.61 5.85 12.00
N ARG A 195 -29.13 7.09 12.05
CA ARG A 195 -30.47 7.41 11.48
C ARG A 195 -30.50 7.21 9.96
N LEU A 196 -29.45 7.65 9.23
CA LEU A 196 -29.34 7.42 7.79
C LEU A 196 -29.34 5.92 7.46
N LEU A 197 -28.66 5.11 8.28
CA LEU A 197 -28.64 3.66 8.12
C LEU A 197 -30.01 3.03 8.40
N ALA A 198 -30.71 3.48 9.47
CA ALA A 198 -32.04 2.98 9.81
C ALA A 198 -33.09 3.27 8.70
N GLU A 199 -32.89 4.32 7.91
CA GLU A 199 -33.76 4.72 6.78
C GLU A 199 -33.38 4.04 5.46
N ALA A 200 -32.19 3.44 5.35
CA ALA A 200 -31.70 2.85 4.13
C ALA A 200 -32.36 1.50 3.82
N GLU A 201 -32.55 1.22 2.54
CA GLU A 201 -33.01 -0.07 2.03
C GLU A 201 -31.88 -0.87 1.38
N ARG A 202 -30.89 -0.18 0.83
CA ARG A 202 -29.76 -0.76 0.07
C ARG A 202 -28.41 -0.16 0.50
N PRO A 203 -28.04 -0.31 1.78
CA PRO A 203 -26.77 0.20 2.27
C PRO A 203 -25.59 -0.63 1.75
N VAL A 204 -24.42 0.03 1.61
CA VAL A 204 -23.13 -0.59 1.29
C VAL A 204 -22.05 0.01 2.16
N LEU A 205 -21.20 -0.83 2.74
CA LEU A 205 -19.98 -0.42 3.43
C LEU A 205 -18.77 -0.48 2.49
N VAL A 206 -17.89 0.49 2.62
CA VAL A 206 -16.56 0.47 2.00
C VAL A 206 -15.52 0.56 3.11
N TYR A 207 -14.65 -0.44 3.21
CA TYR A 207 -13.54 -0.46 4.16
C TYR A 207 -12.22 -0.16 3.44
N GLY A 208 -11.51 0.85 3.92
CA GLY A 208 -10.23 1.27 3.39
C GLY A 208 -9.03 0.89 4.25
N SER A 209 -7.87 1.39 3.85
CA SER A 209 -6.59 1.04 4.47
C SER A 209 -6.47 1.50 5.92
N ASP A 210 -7.11 2.62 6.30
CA ASP A 210 -7.00 3.17 7.64
C ASP A 210 -7.70 2.29 8.68
N VAL A 211 -8.69 1.48 8.28
CA VAL A 211 -9.33 0.48 9.16
C VAL A 211 -8.28 -0.53 9.67
N TRP A 212 -7.38 -0.99 8.79
CA TRP A 212 -6.25 -1.83 9.18
C TRP A 212 -5.22 -1.04 10.00
N MET A 213 -4.86 0.16 9.55
CA MET A 213 -3.84 0.98 10.21
C MET A 213 -4.23 1.40 11.64
N ASP A 214 -5.52 1.60 11.90
CA ASP A 214 -6.09 1.93 13.23
C ASP A 214 -6.36 0.69 14.10
N ARG A 215 -5.99 -0.51 13.63
CA ARG A 215 -6.28 -1.77 14.35
C ARG A 215 -7.79 -2.01 14.59
N ALA A 216 -8.62 -1.50 13.68
CA ALA A 216 -10.07 -1.56 13.76
C ALA A 216 -10.68 -2.74 12.98
N GLU A 217 -9.86 -3.66 12.46
CA GLU A 217 -10.31 -4.76 11.60
C GLU A 217 -11.33 -5.70 12.26
N GLU A 218 -11.15 -6.00 13.55
CA GLU A 218 -12.11 -6.82 14.30
C GLU A 218 -13.44 -6.08 14.53
N ALA A 219 -13.36 -4.84 15.01
CA ALA A 219 -14.54 -3.99 15.24
C ALA A 219 -15.31 -3.72 13.93
N ALA A 220 -14.61 -3.55 12.80
CA ALA A 220 -15.21 -3.38 11.49
C ALA A 220 -15.93 -4.65 11.01
N ARG A 221 -15.32 -5.82 11.22
CA ARG A 221 -15.94 -7.11 10.91
C ARG A 221 -17.21 -7.31 11.73
N ASP A 222 -17.10 -7.18 13.05
CA ASP A 222 -18.23 -7.32 13.98
C ASP A 222 -19.37 -6.38 13.64
N PHE A 223 -19.05 -5.14 13.24
CA PHE A 223 -20.04 -4.16 12.81
C PHE A 223 -20.78 -4.63 11.54
N ALA A 224 -20.04 -5.06 10.51
CA ALA A 224 -20.66 -5.56 9.28
C ALA A 224 -21.54 -6.79 9.52
N GLU A 225 -21.08 -7.75 10.34
CA GLU A 225 -21.79 -8.98 10.68
C GLU A 225 -23.04 -8.70 11.53
N THR A 226 -22.91 -7.87 12.58
CA THR A 226 -24.02 -7.50 13.48
C THR A 226 -25.16 -6.83 12.73
N TRP A 227 -24.81 -5.90 11.84
CA TRP A 227 -25.81 -5.11 11.10
C TRP A 227 -26.11 -5.66 9.71
N ARG A 228 -25.53 -6.84 9.36
CA ARG A 228 -25.76 -7.56 8.08
C ARG A 228 -25.52 -6.68 6.86
N LEU A 229 -24.43 -5.92 6.85
CA LEU A 229 -24.12 -4.94 5.81
C LEU A 229 -23.15 -5.52 4.77
N PRO A 230 -23.45 -5.41 3.46
CA PRO A 230 -22.54 -5.85 2.42
C PRO A 230 -21.31 -4.92 2.34
N VAL A 231 -20.12 -5.53 2.20
CA VAL A 231 -18.83 -4.84 2.24
C VAL A 231 -18.10 -4.93 0.89
N ILE A 232 -17.55 -3.80 0.48
CA ILE A 232 -16.60 -3.68 -0.63
C ILE A 232 -15.28 -3.15 -0.08
N PRO A 233 -14.18 -3.92 -0.10
CA PRO A 233 -12.89 -3.49 0.41
C PRO A 233 -12.15 -2.62 -0.61
N ASN A 234 -11.31 -1.70 -0.11
CA ASN A 234 -10.39 -0.86 -0.86
C ASN A 234 -8.99 -0.89 -0.20
N GLY A 235 -7.92 -1.04 -0.98
CA GLY A 235 -6.56 -1.12 -0.44
C GLY A 235 -6.44 -2.20 0.64
N GLN A 236 -5.87 -1.86 1.80
CA GLN A 236 -5.71 -2.80 2.93
C GLN A 236 -7.00 -3.10 3.72
N GLY A 237 -8.13 -2.54 3.32
CA GLY A 237 -9.44 -3.03 3.76
C GLY A 237 -9.73 -4.46 3.29
N ARG A 238 -8.96 -4.97 2.30
CA ARG A 238 -9.01 -6.36 1.83
C ARG A 238 -8.57 -7.33 2.93
N GLY A 239 -9.33 -8.41 3.09
CA GLY A 239 -9.07 -9.43 4.11
C GLY A 239 -9.70 -9.13 5.48
N ILE A 240 -10.25 -7.93 5.73
CA ILE A 240 -11.05 -7.65 6.94
C ILE A 240 -12.24 -8.60 7.00
N LEU A 241 -13.01 -8.69 5.91
CA LEU A 241 -13.85 -9.86 5.66
C LEU A 241 -13.03 -10.83 4.79
N PRO A 242 -12.84 -12.08 5.22
CA PRO A 242 -12.03 -13.04 4.49
C PRO A 242 -12.68 -13.45 3.17
N ALA A 243 -11.88 -13.91 2.22
CA ALA A 243 -12.38 -14.47 0.97
C ALA A 243 -13.47 -15.53 1.23
N GLY A 244 -14.58 -15.44 0.51
CA GLY A 244 -15.73 -16.34 0.67
C GLY A 244 -16.74 -15.94 1.75
N HIS A 245 -16.51 -14.85 2.49
CA HIS A 245 -17.48 -14.35 3.46
C HIS A 245 -18.78 -13.88 2.78
N GLU A 246 -19.94 -14.21 3.31
CA GLU A 246 -21.26 -13.94 2.69
C GLU A 246 -21.56 -12.46 2.46
N LEU A 247 -20.99 -11.56 3.29
CA LEU A 247 -21.15 -10.11 3.16
C LEU A 247 -20.07 -9.47 2.28
N LEU A 248 -19.07 -10.21 1.82
CA LEU A 248 -18.04 -9.71 0.93
C LEU A 248 -18.55 -9.73 -0.50
N VAL A 249 -18.87 -8.55 -1.05
CA VAL A 249 -19.52 -8.43 -2.36
C VAL A 249 -18.66 -7.74 -3.41
N THR A 250 -17.33 -7.90 -3.33
CA THR A 250 -16.35 -7.29 -4.25
C THR A 250 -16.72 -7.52 -5.72
N ARG A 251 -17.16 -8.75 -6.06
CA ARG A 251 -17.50 -9.14 -7.44
C ARG A 251 -18.81 -8.53 -7.94
N ALA A 252 -19.68 -8.04 -7.03
CA ALA A 252 -20.89 -7.31 -7.34
C ALA A 252 -20.75 -5.78 -7.25
N ARG A 253 -19.50 -5.25 -7.14
CA ARG A 253 -19.19 -3.82 -6.94
C ARG A 253 -19.98 -2.90 -7.87
N GLY A 254 -20.06 -3.21 -9.17
CA GLY A 254 -20.76 -2.39 -10.15
C GLY A 254 -22.27 -2.31 -9.89
N LEU A 255 -22.90 -3.40 -9.44
CA LEU A 255 -24.32 -3.44 -9.06
C LEU A 255 -24.51 -2.70 -7.73
N ALA A 256 -23.66 -2.99 -6.73
CA ALA A 256 -23.74 -2.41 -5.40
C ALA A 256 -23.65 -0.88 -5.46
N PHE A 257 -22.60 -0.33 -6.07
CA PHE A 257 -22.43 1.11 -6.20
C PHE A 257 -23.45 1.77 -7.13
N GLY A 258 -23.96 1.04 -8.14
CA GLY A 258 -24.95 1.58 -9.07
C GLY A 258 -26.37 1.67 -8.50
N GLN A 259 -26.71 0.83 -7.53
CA GLN A 259 -28.08 0.74 -7.01
C GLN A 259 -28.20 0.99 -5.49
N ALA A 260 -27.09 1.22 -4.78
CA ALA A 260 -27.13 1.62 -3.38
C ALA A 260 -27.95 2.90 -3.19
N ASP A 261 -28.63 3.04 -2.06
CA ASP A 261 -29.25 4.27 -1.60
C ASP A 261 -28.46 4.94 -0.47
N LEU A 262 -27.56 4.21 0.17
CA LEU A 262 -26.58 4.69 1.15
C LEU A 262 -25.25 4.00 0.94
N VAL A 263 -24.16 4.77 0.86
CA VAL A 263 -22.79 4.24 0.85
C VAL A 263 -22.03 4.86 2.02
N ILE A 264 -21.55 4.00 2.92
CA ILE A 264 -20.73 4.41 4.08
C ILE A 264 -19.29 4.05 3.78
N VAL A 265 -18.45 5.04 3.61
CA VAL A 265 -17.03 4.89 3.29
C VAL A 265 -16.21 5.17 4.54
N VAL A 266 -15.41 4.18 4.99
CA VAL A 266 -14.62 4.24 6.21
C VAL A 266 -13.15 4.03 5.91
N GLY A 267 -12.30 4.98 6.31
CA GLY A 267 -10.84 4.85 6.28
C GLY A 267 -10.23 4.79 4.88
N THR A 268 -10.80 5.50 3.91
CA THR A 268 -10.22 5.72 2.58
C THR A 268 -10.80 6.99 1.97
N PRO A 269 -10.01 7.74 1.18
CA PRO A 269 -10.51 8.95 0.52
C PRO A 269 -11.57 8.64 -0.55
N LEU A 270 -12.48 9.59 -0.79
CA LEU A 270 -13.45 9.57 -1.89
C LEU A 270 -12.79 10.01 -3.20
N ASP A 271 -11.81 9.25 -3.67
CA ASP A 271 -11.04 9.52 -4.88
C ASP A 271 -11.58 8.80 -6.13
N PHE A 272 -10.80 8.82 -7.22
CA PHE A 272 -11.17 8.19 -8.49
C PHE A 272 -11.52 6.69 -8.36
N ARG A 273 -10.93 5.97 -7.40
CA ARG A 273 -11.21 4.54 -7.15
C ARG A 273 -12.63 4.31 -6.66
N LEU A 274 -13.22 5.32 -6.04
CA LEU A 274 -14.59 5.34 -5.52
C LEU A 274 -15.50 6.31 -6.30
N GLY A 275 -15.15 6.63 -7.54
CA GLY A 275 -15.94 7.52 -8.39
C GLY A 275 -16.17 8.89 -7.76
N TYR A 276 -15.20 9.39 -6.99
CA TYR A 276 -15.27 10.67 -6.27
C TYR A 276 -16.49 10.82 -5.34
N GLY A 277 -17.06 9.70 -4.89
CA GLY A 277 -18.27 9.68 -4.05
C GLY A 277 -19.58 9.72 -4.84
N TRP A 278 -19.55 9.61 -6.15
CA TRP A 278 -20.76 9.54 -6.97
C TRP A 278 -21.24 8.09 -7.10
N PHE A 279 -22.27 7.75 -6.34
CA PHE A 279 -22.89 6.42 -6.31
C PHE A 279 -24.39 6.51 -6.61
N GLY A 280 -24.99 5.38 -6.98
CA GLY A 280 -26.41 5.31 -7.35
C GLY A 280 -26.66 5.71 -8.79
N GLY A 281 -27.91 6.01 -9.11
CA GLY A 281 -28.37 6.51 -10.41
C GLY A 281 -28.42 5.47 -11.54
N LYS A 282 -28.01 4.22 -11.31
CA LYS A 282 -28.03 3.17 -12.31
C LYS A 282 -29.38 2.43 -12.32
N ASP A 283 -29.83 2.07 -13.52
CA ASP A 283 -31.09 1.32 -13.73
C ASP A 283 -32.31 1.97 -13.06
N GLY A 284 -32.37 3.34 -13.05
CA GLY A 284 -33.45 4.11 -12.46
C GLY A 284 -33.42 4.25 -10.95
N ALA A 285 -32.35 3.76 -10.27
CA ALA A 285 -32.15 4.00 -8.85
C ALA A 285 -31.84 5.49 -8.58
N PRO A 286 -32.23 6.05 -7.42
CA PRO A 286 -31.83 7.40 -7.03
C PRO A 286 -30.32 7.46 -6.77
N LEU A 287 -29.76 8.68 -6.75
CA LEU A 287 -28.40 8.87 -6.25
C LEU A 287 -28.31 8.45 -4.78
N ALA A 288 -27.22 7.78 -4.42
CA ALA A 288 -26.98 7.34 -3.06
C ALA A 288 -26.62 8.52 -2.14
N ARG A 289 -27.10 8.48 -0.91
CA ARG A 289 -26.53 9.29 0.17
C ARG A 289 -25.14 8.74 0.51
N VAL A 290 -24.18 9.62 0.74
CA VAL A 290 -22.80 9.22 1.06
C VAL A 290 -22.48 9.63 2.48
N VAL A 291 -21.93 8.70 3.25
CA VAL A 291 -21.34 8.95 4.56
C VAL A 291 -19.83 8.76 4.43
N HIS A 292 -19.05 9.69 4.95
CA HIS A 292 -17.60 9.60 4.95
C HIS A 292 -17.05 9.62 6.38
N ILE A 293 -16.36 8.55 6.76
CA ILE A 293 -15.73 8.38 8.08
C ILE A 293 -14.22 8.23 7.88
N ALA A 294 -13.43 9.03 8.60
CA ALA A 294 -11.98 9.07 8.51
C ALA A 294 -11.32 8.96 9.90
N ASP A 295 -10.03 8.59 9.93
CA ASP A 295 -9.21 8.53 11.14
C ASP A 295 -8.87 9.93 11.71
N ALA A 296 -8.99 10.97 10.86
CA ALA A 296 -8.75 12.36 11.25
C ALA A 296 -9.63 13.33 10.44
N PRO A 297 -10.01 14.50 11.00
CA PRO A 297 -10.82 15.50 10.30
C PRO A 297 -10.20 16.00 8.98
N SER A 298 -8.87 16.03 8.90
CA SER A 298 -8.14 16.44 7.69
C SER A 298 -8.35 15.52 6.48
N GLN A 299 -8.84 14.30 6.70
CA GLN A 299 -9.10 13.30 5.65
C GLN A 299 -10.55 13.29 5.15
N LEU A 300 -11.42 14.07 5.78
CA LEU A 300 -12.80 14.20 5.30
C LEU A 300 -12.83 14.89 3.93
N ALA A 301 -13.65 14.35 3.02
CA ALA A 301 -13.79 14.88 1.66
C ALA A 301 -14.27 16.34 1.67
N THR A 302 -13.57 17.17 0.88
CA THR A 302 -13.89 18.61 0.72
C THR A 302 -14.42 18.95 -0.67
N HIS A 303 -14.25 18.04 -1.64
CA HIS A 303 -14.68 18.24 -3.04
C HIS A 303 -16.18 17.92 -3.28
N MET A 304 -16.83 17.29 -2.32
CA MET A 304 -18.25 17.00 -2.29
C MET A 304 -18.79 17.18 -0.87
N GLN A 305 -20.11 17.30 -0.71
CA GLN A 305 -20.74 17.34 0.60
C GLN A 305 -21.41 16.00 0.92
N PRO A 306 -20.82 15.19 1.83
CA PRO A 306 -21.47 13.97 2.30
C PRO A 306 -22.79 14.28 3.03
N ALA A 307 -23.71 13.31 3.05
CA ALA A 307 -24.95 13.41 3.83
C ALA A 307 -24.67 13.43 5.34
N ALA A 308 -23.58 12.77 5.77
CA ALA A 308 -22.99 12.88 7.10
C ALA A 308 -21.51 12.53 7.05
N SER A 309 -20.74 13.00 8.02
CA SER A 309 -19.33 12.65 8.17
C SER A 309 -18.96 12.56 9.65
N ALA A 310 -17.96 11.71 9.97
CA ALA A 310 -17.38 11.62 11.29
C ALA A 310 -15.87 11.40 11.17
N ALA A 311 -15.11 11.81 12.16
CA ALA A 311 -13.69 11.54 12.26
C ALA A 311 -13.33 11.12 13.69
N GLY A 312 -12.42 10.15 13.80
CA GLY A 312 -11.95 9.65 15.08
C GLY A 312 -11.18 8.34 14.93
N ASP A 313 -10.63 7.83 16.03
CA ASP A 313 -10.08 6.49 16.10
C ASP A 313 -11.12 5.48 15.58
N LEU A 314 -10.80 4.74 14.54
CA LEU A 314 -11.80 3.93 13.84
C LEU A 314 -12.31 2.75 14.68
N SER A 315 -11.54 2.24 15.66
CA SER A 315 -12.03 1.24 16.60
C SER A 315 -13.11 1.84 17.50
N VAL A 316 -12.89 3.06 18.01
CA VAL A 316 -13.85 3.80 18.83
C VAL A 316 -15.08 4.17 18.00
N VAL A 317 -14.88 4.59 16.74
CA VAL A 317 -15.97 4.89 15.79
C VAL A 317 -16.88 3.70 15.61
N PHE A 318 -16.37 2.50 15.29
CA PHE A 318 -17.22 1.31 15.07
C PHE A 318 -18.00 0.92 16.32
N TRP A 319 -17.36 0.97 17.50
CA TRP A 319 -18.00 0.66 18.76
C TRP A 319 -19.17 1.64 19.07
N SER A 320 -18.88 2.94 18.98
CA SER A 320 -19.85 3.99 19.28
C SER A 320 -20.98 4.04 18.23
N LEU A 321 -20.65 3.83 16.95
CA LEU A 321 -21.64 3.75 15.86
C LEU A 321 -22.54 2.52 16.02
N GLY A 322 -21.99 1.37 16.47
CA GLY A 322 -22.79 0.18 16.80
C GLY A 322 -23.83 0.47 17.88
N THR A 323 -23.46 1.16 18.95
CA THR A 323 -24.37 1.63 19.99
C THR A 323 -25.45 2.55 19.43
N ALA A 324 -25.06 3.56 18.65
CA ALA A 324 -25.98 4.51 18.02
C ALA A 324 -26.96 3.82 17.05
N CYS A 325 -26.53 2.78 16.33
CA CYS A 325 -27.40 1.98 15.46
C CYS A 325 -28.49 1.25 16.25
N GLY A 326 -28.13 0.69 17.42
CA GLY A 326 -29.11 0.07 18.32
C GLY A 326 -30.15 1.09 18.82
N GLU A 327 -29.72 2.27 19.23
CA GLU A 327 -30.60 3.36 19.68
C GLU A 327 -31.50 3.91 18.55
N ALA A 328 -30.98 4.00 17.33
CA ALA A 328 -31.74 4.41 16.15
C ALA A 328 -32.72 3.34 15.65
N GLY A 329 -32.68 2.13 16.19
CA GLY A 329 -33.56 1.01 15.83
C GLY A 329 -33.24 0.43 14.45
N VAL A 330 -31.98 0.42 14.03
CA VAL A 330 -31.52 -0.27 12.81
C VAL A 330 -31.93 -1.75 12.87
N LYS A 331 -32.50 -2.25 11.77
CA LYS A 331 -32.99 -3.63 11.69
C LYS A 331 -32.15 -4.42 10.68
N PRO A 332 -31.24 -5.29 11.12
CA PRO A 332 -30.36 -6.05 10.22
C PRO A 332 -31.12 -6.85 9.15
N ASP A 333 -32.27 -7.44 9.53
CA ASP A 333 -33.09 -8.23 8.61
C ASP A 333 -33.73 -7.41 7.46
N ALA A 334 -33.80 -6.07 7.60
CA ALA A 334 -34.31 -5.21 6.56
C ALA A 334 -33.45 -5.25 5.27
N TYR A 335 -32.18 -5.61 5.39
CA TYR A 335 -31.23 -5.65 4.29
C TYR A 335 -31.09 -7.05 3.63
N ALA A 336 -31.78 -8.07 4.16
CA ALA A 336 -31.59 -9.46 3.73
C ALA A 336 -31.78 -9.67 2.22
N SER A 337 -32.82 -9.08 1.62
CA SER A 337 -33.06 -9.18 0.18
C SER A 337 -31.97 -8.49 -0.66
N TRP A 338 -31.42 -7.39 -0.16
CA TRP A 338 -30.32 -6.67 -0.81
C TRP A 338 -29.03 -7.46 -0.73
N VAL A 339 -28.68 -7.99 0.43
CA VAL A 339 -27.52 -8.87 0.63
C VAL A 339 -27.60 -10.09 -0.28
N THR A 340 -28.76 -10.77 -0.32
CA THR A 340 -28.98 -11.92 -1.22
C THR A 340 -28.75 -11.55 -2.67
N LYS A 341 -29.34 -10.45 -3.14
CA LYS A 341 -29.16 -9.96 -4.51
C LYS A 341 -27.69 -9.70 -4.87
N LEU A 342 -26.92 -9.09 -3.95
CA LEU A 342 -25.51 -8.82 -4.18
C LEU A 342 -24.66 -10.09 -4.15
N SER A 343 -24.94 -11.02 -3.23
CA SER A 343 -24.27 -12.31 -3.14
C SER A 343 -24.51 -13.16 -4.38
N GLU A 344 -25.75 -13.24 -4.87
CA GLU A 344 -26.08 -13.94 -6.11
C GLU A 344 -25.37 -13.30 -7.32
N ALA A 345 -25.35 -11.96 -7.42
CA ALA A 345 -24.63 -11.26 -8.48
C ALA A 345 -23.12 -11.47 -8.41
N ALA A 346 -22.54 -11.51 -7.20
CA ALA A 346 -21.12 -11.80 -7.01
C ALA A 346 -20.78 -13.24 -7.44
N SER A 347 -21.60 -14.21 -7.06
CA SER A 347 -21.45 -15.63 -7.44
C SER A 347 -21.57 -15.80 -8.96
N ALA A 348 -22.58 -15.21 -9.58
CA ALA A 348 -22.76 -15.25 -11.04
C ALA A 348 -21.57 -14.62 -11.78
N ALA A 349 -20.97 -13.55 -11.24
CA ALA A 349 -19.78 -12.93 -11.81
C ALA A 349 -18.53 -13.83 -11.71
N VAL A 350 -18.41 -14.60 -10.63
CA VAL A 350 -17.33 -15.59 -10.47
C VAL A 350 -17.51 -16.74 -11.44
N GLU A 351 -18.73 -17.29 -11.54
CA GLU A 351 -19.08 -18.37 -12.48
C GLU A 351 -18.87 -17.92 -13.94
N GLY A 352 -19.26 -16.70 -14.28
CA GLY A 352 -19.09 -16.14 -15.62
C GLY A 352 -17.62 -16.00 -16.06
N ASP A 353 -16.70 -15.84 -15.12
CA ASP A 353 -15.26 -15.74 -15.40
C ASP A 353 -14.53 -17.11 -15.37
N ALA A 354 -15.20 -18.20 -14.96
CA ALA A 354 -14.56 -19.51 -14.72
C ALA A 354 -13.90 -20.08 -16.00
N GLU A 355 -14.51 -19.89 -17.17
CA GLU A 355 -13.94 -20.34 -18.46
C GLU A 355 -12.61 -19.63 -18.76
N LEU A 356 -12.54 -18.30 -18.55
CA LEU A 356 -11.33 -17.52 -18.79
C LEU A 356 -10.24 -17.81 -17.76
N LEU A 357 -10.62 -18.01 -16.48
CA LEU A 357 -9.69 -18.43 -15.42
C LEU A 357 -9.10 -19.84 -15.65
N SER A 358 -9.73 -20.66 -16.47
CA SER A 358 -9.27 -21.99 -16.87
C SER A 358 -8.87 -22.08 -18.35
N SER A 359 -8.77 -20.95 -19.05
CA SER A 359 -8.53 -20.89 -20.50
C SER A 359 -7.30 -21.68 -20.91
N GLY A 360 -7.43 -22.45 -21.99
CA GLY A 360 -6.33 -23.14 -22.68
C GLY A 360 -5.82 -22.40 -23.92
N SER A 361 -6.18 -21.13 -24.10
CA SER A 361 -5.81 -20.36 -25.29
C SER A 361 -4.29 -20.15 -25.41
N ASP A 362 -3.83 -20.15 -26.66
CA ASP A 362 -2.46 -19.82 -27.06
C ASP A 362 -2.53 -18.71 -28.11
N PRO A 363 -2.04 -17.50 -27.81
CA PRO A 363 -1.29 -17.06 -26.62
C PRO A 363 -2.09 -17.11 -25.30
N ILE A 364 -1.37 -17.10 -24.16
CA ILE A 364 -1.96 -17.25 -22.83
C ILE A 364 -2.89 -16.08 -22.50
N HIS A 365 -4.15 -16.38 -22.17
CA HIS A 365 -5.06 -15.37 -21.62
C HIS A 365 -4.62 -14.94 -20.22
N PRO A 366 -4.46 -13.63 -19.91
CA PRO A 366 -3.91 -13.17 -18.61
C PRO A 366 -4.71 -13.67 -17.39
N MET A 367 -6.03 -13.85 -17.51
CA MET A 367 -6.85 -14.37 -16.42
C MET A 367 -6.47 -15.81 -16.01
N ARG A 368 -5.93 -16.61 -16.91
CA ARG A 368 -5.49 -17.98 -16.61
C ARG A 368 -4.44 -18.01 -15.49
N ILE A 369 -3.58 -16.99 -15.40
CA ILE A 369 -2.56 -16.86 -14.37
C ILE A 369 -3.22 -16.84 -12.98
N TYR A 370 -4.27 -16.06 -12.81
CA TYR A 370 -4.99 -15.93 -11.53
C TYR A 370 -5.77 -17.20 -11.16
N GLY A 371 -6.29 -17.90 -12.17
CA GLY A 371 -6.93 -19.20 -11.96
C GLY A 371 -5.95 -20.24 -11.41
N GLU A 372 -4.70 -20.28 -11.89
CA GLU A 372 -3.67 -21.17 -11.35
C GLU A 372 -3.11 -20.68 -10.03
N LEU A 373 -2.92 -19.36 -9.87
CA LEU A 373 -2.40 -18.76 -8.64
C LEU A 373 -3.31 -19.06 -7.43
N ASN A 374 -4.62 -18.87 -7.56
CA ASN A 374 -5.59 -19.11 -6.49
C ASN A 374 -5.62 -20.56 -5.98
N ARG A 375 -5.05 -21.51 -6.76
CA ARG A 375 -4.95 -22.93 -6.36
C ARG A 375 -3.72 -23.24 -5.52
N VAL A 376 -2.75 -22.34 -5.48
CA VAL A 376 -1.44 -22.56 -4.84
C VAL A 376 -1.13 -21.55 -3.74
N LEU A 377 -1.95 -20.50 -3.57
CA LEU A 377 -1.78 -19.52 -2.51
C LEU A 377 -2.26 -20.07 -1.17
N ASP A 378 -1.43 -19.94 -0.16
CA ASP A 378 -1.77 -20.21 1.24
C ASP A 378 -2.71 -19.12 1.80
N ASP A 379 -3.40 -19.45 2.88
CA ASP A 379 -4.38 -18.56 3.51
C ASP A 379 -3.73 -17.30 4.12
N ASP A 380 -2.45 -17.37 4.48
CA ASP A 380 -1.66 -16.27 5.03
C ASP A 380 -0.73 -15.60 4.02
N ALA A 381 -0.86 -15.93 2.74
CA ALA A 381 -0.03 -15.35 1.69
C ALA A 381 -0.11 -13.82 1.65
N VAL A 382 1.05 -13.17 1.50
CA VAL A 382 1.13 -11.73 1.23
C VAL A 382 1.16 -11.52 -0.28
N VAL A 383 0.16 -10.81 -0.78
CA VAL A 383 0.02 -10.50 -2.22
C VAL A 383 0.37 -9.05 -2.47
N ILE A 384 1.31 -8.84 -3.37
CA ILE A 384 1.81 -7.52 -3.74
C ILE A 384 1.51 -7.30 -5.22
N GLY A 385 0.91 -6.17 -5.55
CA GLY A 385 0.67 -5.76 -6.93
C GLY A 385 1.57 -4.59 -7.34
N ASP A 386 2.15 -4.66 -8.55
CA ASP A 386 2.91 -3.57 -9.17
C ASP A 386 2.64 -3.51 -10.66
N GLY A 387 2.19 -2.37 -11.17
CA GLY A 387 1.89 -2.19 -12.58
C GLY A 387 0.47 -1.69 -12.83
N GLY A 388 0.02 -1.88 -14.05
CA GLY A 388 -1.24 -1.38 -14.58
C GLY A 388 -2.34 -2.45 -14.68
N ASP A 389 -2.59 -2.96 -15.89
CA ASP A 389 -3.68 -3.90 -16.19
C ASP A 389 -3.53 -5.24 -15.48
N PHE A 390 -2.32 -5.77 -15.39
CA PHE A 390 -2.03 -7.02 -14.69
C PHE A 390 -2.42 -6.95 -13.21
N VAL A 391 -2.09 -5.84 -12.54
CA VAL A 391 -2.50 -5.61 -11.13
C VAL A 391 -4.00 -5.37 -11.00
N SER A 392 -4.62 -4.76 -12.01
CA SER A 392 -6.08 -4.60 -12.04
C SER A 392 -6.81 -5.96 -12.07
N TYR A 393 -6.27 -6.94 -12.80
CA TYR A 393 -6.73 -8.32 -12.73
C TYR A 393 -6.53 -8.92 -11.33
N ALA A 394 -5.36 -8.69 -10.69
CA ALA A 394 -5.11 -9.16 -9.33
C ALA A 394 -6.16 -8.63 -8.35
N GLY A 395 -6.47 -7.35 -8.39
CA GLY A 395 -7.50 -6.72 -7.55
C GLY A 395 -8.91 -7.27 -7.79
N LYS A 396 -9.16 -7.89 -8.95
CA LYS A 396 -10.45 -8.52 -9.28
C LYS A 396 -10.52 -9.99 -8.87
N TYR A 397 -9.41 -10.74 -8.97
CA TYR A 397 -9.43 -12.20 -8.88
C TYR A 397 -8.70 -12.78 -7.66
N VAL A 398 -7.89 -11.98 -6.96
CA VAL A 398 -7.22 -12.42 -5.73
C VAL A 398 -7.83 -11.70 -4.55
N GLU A 399 -8.46 -12.44 -3.65
CA GLU A 399 -9.01 -11.93 -2.41
C GLU A 399 -8.23 -12.51 -1.22
N PRO A 400 -7.54 -11.65 -0.43
CA PRO A 400 -6.85 -12.09 0.77
C PRO A 400 -7.81 -12.72 1.78
N LYS A 401 -7.33 -13.73 2.51
CA LYS A 401 -8.10 -14.37 3.60
C LYS A 401 -7.81 -13.73 4.96
N GLN A 402 -6.75 -12.92 5.04
CA GLN A 402 -6.34 -12.24 6.27
C GLN A 402 -6.12 -10.74 6.01
N PRO A 403 -6.46 -9.87 6.98
CA PRO A 403 -6.21 -8.44 6.87
C PRO A 403 -4.69 -8.15 6.89
N GLY A 404 -4.30 -7.04 6.25
CA GLY A 404 -2.91 -6.59 6.20
C GLY A 404 -2.01 -7.34 5.21
N ASN A 405 -2.52 -8.33 4.48
CA ASN A 405 -1.74 -9.15 3.53
C ASN A 405 -1.91 -8.73 2.05
N TRP A 406 -2.43 -7.53 1.81
CA TRP A 406 -2.53 -6.93 0.49
C TRP A 406 -1.73 -5.64 0.41
N LEU A 407 -0.85 -5.53 -0.59
CA LEU A 407 -0.11 -4.31 -0.90
C LEU A 407 -0.27 -3.96 -2.38
N ASP A 408 -0.55 -2.70 -2.65
CA ASP A 408 -0.61 -2.13 -3.99
C ASP A 408 -0.08 -0.68 -3.96
N PRO A 409 0.17 -0.05 -5.13
CA PRO A 409 0.67 1.32 -5.19
C PRO A 409 -0.24 2.39 -4.59
N GLY A 410 -1.49 2.03 -4.23
CA GLY A 410 -2.46 2.97 -3.67
C GLY A 410 -2.93 4.04 -4.66
N PRO A 411 -3.48 5.17 -4.15
CA PRO A 411 -4.06 6.20 -5.01
C PRO A 411 -3.03 6.99 -5.83
N TYR A 412 -1.78 7.02 -5.40
CA TYR A 412 -0.72 7.70 -6.15
C TYR A 412 -0.34 6.95 -7.44
N GLY A 413 -0.49 5.62 -7.44
CA GLY A 413 -0.28 4.80 -8.63
C GLY A 413 1.17 4.72 -9.10
N CYS A 414 2.13 4.87 -8.18
CA CYS A 414 3.55 4.82 -8.51
C CYS A 414 3.97 3.40 -8.93
N LEU A 415 4.61 3.26 -10.07
CA LEU A 415 5.21 2.01 -10.53
C LEU A 415 6.58 1.77 -9.86
N GLY A 416 6.99 0.50 -9.79
CA GLY A 416 8.27 0.10 -9.22
C GLY A 416 8.25 -0.12 -7.71
N THR A 417 7.08 -0.09 -7.08
CA THR A 417 6.90 -0.37 -5.65
C THR A 417 7.21 -1.83 -5.29
N GLY A 418 7.02 -2.74 -6.25
CA GLY A 418 6.91 -4.18 -6.03
C GLY A 418 8.11 -4.80 -5.31
N LEU A 419 9.35 -4.52 -5.73
CA LEU A 419 10.54 -5.12 -5.10
C LEU A 419 10.79 -4.55 -3.69
N GLY A 420 10.62 -3.23 -3.48
CA GLY A 420 10.68 -2.63 -2.15
C GLY A 420 9.64 -3.24 -1.20
N TYR A 421 8.41 -3.40 -1.66
CA TYR A 421 7.34 -4.05 -0.90
C TYR A 421 7.64 -5.52 -0.61
N SER A 422 8.21 -6.24 -1.57
CA SER A 422 8.59 -7.65 -1.43
C SER A 422 9.66 -7.86 -0.36
N ILE A 423 10.65 -6.98 -0.31
CA ILE A 423 11.69 -6.97 0.73
C ILE A 423 11.05 -6.84 2.11
N ALA A 424 10.20 -5.83 2.30
CA ALA A 424 9.50 -5.59 3.56
C ALA A 424 8.57 -6.74 3.94
N ALA A 425 7.83 -7.28 2.97
CA ALA A 425 6.89 -8.37 3.21
C ALA A 425 7.60 -9.64 3.68
N ARG A 426 8.72 -10.01 3.07
CA ARG A 426 9.50 -11.17 3.51
C ARG A 426 10.11 -10.99 4.89
N LEU A 427 10.50 -9.76 5.26
CA LEU A 427 10.97 -9.45 6.62
C LEU A 427 9.83 -9.50 7.65
N ALA A 428 8.68 -8.94 7.33
CA ALA A 428 7.53 -8.86 8.24
C ALA A 428 6.79 -10.20 8.38
N ARG A 429 6.85 -11.07 7.37
CA ARG A 429 6.16 -12.37 7.30
C ARG A 429 7.13 -13.46 6.84
N PRO A 430 8.09 -13.86 7.70
CA PRO A 430 9.18 -14.76 7.31
C PRO A 430 8.72 -16.18 6.94
N SER A 431 7.57 -16.63 7.44
CA SER A 431 7.02 -17.98 7.20
C SER A 431 5.93 -18.04 6.14
N SER A 432 5.31 -16.89 5.78
CA SER A 432 4.20 -16.85 4.82
C SER A 432 4.71 -16.88 3.37
N GLN A 433 3.88 -17.30 2.44
CA GLN A 433 4.14 -17.04 1.02
C GLN A 433 4.16 -15.54 0.76
N VAL A 434 5.15 -15.06 0.01
CA VAL A 434 5.20 -13.69 -0.50
C VAL A 434 5.22 -13.75 -2.01
N VAL A 435 4.21 -13.18 -2.65
CA VAL A 435 4.06 -13.15 -4.09
C VAL A 435 3.94 -11.73 -4.61
N LEU A 436 4.78 -11.38 -5.56
CA LEU A 436 4.73 -10.13 -6.33
C LEU A 436 4.12 -10.39 -7.70
N LEU A 437 3.01 -9.74 -7.97
CA LEU A 437 2.34 -9.72 -9.26
C LEU A 437 2.73 -8.44 -9.99
N LEU A 438 3.44 -8.54 -11.10
CA LEU A 438 3.93 -7.37 -11.81
C LEU A 438 3.75 -7.50 -13.32
N GLY A 439 3.50 -6.38 -13.98
CA GLY A 439 3.60 -6.27 -15.43
C GLY A 439 5.06 -6.13 -15.87
N ASP A 440 5.33 -6.45 -17.13
CA ASP A 440 6.66 -6.30 -17.74
C ASP A 440 7.15 -4.84 -17.73
N GLY A 441 6.25 -3.85 -17.89
CA GLY A 441 6.59 -2.44 -17.73
C GLY A 441 7.05 -2.10 -16.32
N ALA A 442 6.33 -2.56 -15.28
CA ALA A 442 6.70 -2.35 -13.89
C ALA A 442 8.03 -3.03 -13.52
N ALA A 443 8.32 -4.19 -14.09
CA ALA A 443 9.60 -4.89 -13.90
C ALA A 443 10.80 -4.01 -14.26
N GLY A 444 10.67 -3.13 -15.26
CA GLY A 444 11.73 -2.21 -15.67
C GLY A 444 12.17 -1.20 -14.61
N PHE A 445 11.35 -0.93 -13.59
CA PHE A 445 11.65 0.08 -12.56
C PHE A 445 12.54 -0.42 -11.42
N SER A 446 12.37 -1.65 -10.98
CA SER A 446 12.98 -2.11 -9.72
C SER A 446 13.60 -3.50 -9.77
N LEU A 447 13.60 -4.19 -10.91
CA LEU A 447 14.05 -5.59 -11.01
C LEU A 447 15.51 -5.79 -10.52
N MET A 448 16.35 -4.75 -10.56
CA MET A 448 17.72 -4.81 -10.03
C MET A 448 17.77 -5.06 -8.52
N ASP A 449 16.70 -4.80 -7.77
CA ASP A 449 16.59 -5.13 -6.35
C ASP A 449 16.43 -6.65 -6.05
N VAL A 450 16.35 -7.47 -7.09
CA VAL A 450 16.56 -8.93 -6.95
C VAL A 450 17.95 -9.22 -6.36
N ASP A 451 18.99 -8.44 -6.72
CA ASP A 451 20.29 -8.51 -6.05
C ASP A 451 20.16 -8.32 -4.53
N THR A 452 19.35 -7.37 -4.08
CA THR A 452 19.06 -7.18 -2.65
C THR A 452 18.38 -8.40 -2.03
N LEU A 453 17.36 -8.96 -2.69
CA LEU A 453 16.68 -10.17 -2.21
C LEU A 453 17.66 -11.35 -2.07
N VAL A 454 18.55 -11.54 -3.05
CA VAL A 454 19.55 -12.61 -3.06
C VAL A 454 20.58 -12.41 -1.93
N ARG A 455 21.19 -11.21 -1.83
CA ARG A 455 22.23 -10.92 -0.81
C ARG A 455 21.70 -11.06 0.63
N HIS A 456 20.44 -10.76 0.85
CA HIS A 456 19.81 -10.82 2.17
C HIS A 456 19.04 -12.13 2.43
N ASN A 457 19.08 -13.10 1.51
CA ASN A 457 18.37 -14.38 1.59
C ASN A 457 16.87 -14.20 1.83
N LEU A 458 16.22 -13.42 0.98
CA LEU A 458 14.79 -13.07 1.06
C LEU A 458 14.04 -13.73 -0.11
N PRO A 459 13.60 -15.00 0.00
CA PRO A 459 12.88 -15.68 -1.06
C PRO A 459 11.50 -15.04 -1.29
N VAL A 460 11.24 -14.65 -2.53
CA VAL A 460 9.98 -14.06 -3.00
C VAL A 460 9.64 -14.64 -4.36
N VAL A 461 8.39 -15.00 -4.59
CA VAL A 461 7.91 -15.42 -5.91
C VAL A 461 7.41 -14.20 -6.67
N MET A 462 7.98 -13.96 -7.85
CA MET A 462 7.57 -12.89 -8.76
C MET A 462 6.86 -13.51 -9.97
N ILE A 463 5.67 -13.03 -10.29
CA ILE A 463 4.89 -13.47 -11.44
C ILE A 463 4.79 -12.27 -12.39
N CYS A 464 5.50 -12.34 -13.50
CA CYS A 464 5.48 -11.30 -14.51
C CYS A 464 4.49 -11.65 -15.62
N GLY A 465 3.43 -10.86 -15.77
CA GLY A 465 2.56 -10.87 -16.94
C GLY A 465 3.21 -10.08 -18.06
N ASN A 466 3.82 -10.78 -19.01
CA ASN A 466 4.63 -10.19 -20.08
C ASN A 466 3.84 -10.17 -21.38
N ASN A 467 3.24 -9.02 -21.71
CA ASN A 467 2.54 -8.77 -22.96
C ASN A 467 3.33 -7.88 -23.94
N GLY A 468 4.54 -7.44 -23.58
CA GLY A 468 5.41 -6.61 -24.40
C GLY A 468 4.93 -5.17 -24.57
N MET A 469 4.12 -4.64 -23.62
CA MET A 469 3.56 -3.29 -23.76
C MET A 469 3.08 -2.68 -22.47
N TRP A 470 2.82 -1.38 -22.50
CA TRP A 470 2.01 -0.64 -21.54
C TRP A 470 0.52 -0.80 -21.88
N GLY A 471 -0.11 -1.87 -21.39
CA GLY A 471 -1.47 -2.25 -21.81
C GLY A 471 -2.52 -1.19 -21.45
N LEU A 472 -2.36 -0.50 -20.31
CA LEU A 472 -3.29 0.56 -19.88
C LEU A 472 -3.18 1.85 -20.69
N GLU A 473 -2.10 2.05 -21.41
CA GLU A 473 -1.85 3.20 -22.29
C GLU A 473 -2.14 2.86 -23.75
N LYS A 474 -1.68 1.69 -24.21
CA LYS A 474 -1.80 1.28 -25.62
C LYS A 474 -3.24 1.14 -26.08
N HIS A 475 -4.01 0.32 -25.41
CA HIS A 475 -5.38 0.02 -25.83
C HIS A 475 -6.31 1.25 -25.82
N PRO A 476 -6.29 2.13 -24.80
CA PRO A 476 -7.05 3.38 -24.86
C PRO A 476 -6.61 4.33 -25.98
N MET A 477 -5.29 4.47 -26.25
CA MET A 477 -4.83 5.29 -27.37
C MET A 477 -5.31 4.76 -28.71
N GLN A 478 -5.24 3.44 -28.93
CA GLN A 478 -5.77 2.83 -30.14
C GLN A 478 -7.28 3.04 -30.29
N MET A 479 -8.04 2.95 -29.20
CA MET A 479 -9.48 3.21 -29.20
C MET A 479 -9.81 4.70 -29.49
N LEU A 480 -9.05 5.64 -28.91
CA LEU A 480 -9.32 7.07 -29.03
C LEU A 480 -8.80 7.67 -30.34
N TYR A 481 -7.64 7.22 -30.80
CA TYR A 481 -6.92 7.87 -31.90
C TYR A 481 -6.68 6.95 -33.11
N GLY A 482 -6.91 5.64 -32.99
CA GLY A 482 -6.63 4.67 -34.04
C GLY A 482 -5.16 4.27 -34.16
N TYR A 483 -4.30 4.74 -33.27
CA TYR A 483 -2.88 4.42 -33.19
C TYR A 483 -2.39 4.52 -31.75
N ASP A 484 -1.17 4.08 -31.47
CA ASP A 484 -0.48 4.23 -30.20
C ASP A 484 0.97 4.70 -30.41
N VAL A 485 1.54 5.35 -29.37
CA VAL A 485 2.94 5.78 -29.32
C VAL A 485 3.50 5.57 -27.91
N ALA A 486 4.80 5.29 -27.82
CA ALA A 486 5.53 5.10 -26.56
C ALA A 486 4.89 4.04 -25.61
N ALA A 487 4.11 3.12 -26.17
CA ALA A 487 3.36 2.12 -25.42
C ALA A 487 3.86 0.68 -25.66
N GLU A 488 4.83 0.50 -26.55
CA GLU A 488 5.42 -0.82 -26.82
C GLU A 488 6.70 -1.01 -26.02
N LEU A 489 6.89 -2.23 -25.53
CA LEU A 489 8.11 -2.72 -24.92
C LEU A 489 8.73 -3.80 -25.80
N GLN A 490 9.91 -4.30 -25.42
CA GLN A 490 10.53 -5.41 -26.14
C GLN A 490 9.67 -6.66 -26.00
N PRO A 491 9.19 -7.25 -27.10
CA PRO A 491 8.39 -8.47 -27.05
C PRO A 491 9.15 -9.62 -26.40
N GLN A 492 8.49 -10.35 -25.50
CA GLN A 492 9.03 -11.53 -24.84
C GLN A 492 10.40 -11.31 -24.17
N CYS A 493 10.61 -10.12 -23.59
CA CYS A 493 11.83 -9.83 -22.82
C CYS A 493 12.04 -10.91 -21.74
N ARG A 494 13.29 -11.39 -21.63
CA ARG A 494 13.65 -12.51 -20.76
C ARG A 494 13.98 -12.03 -19.35
N TYR A 495 12.99 -11.47 -18.64
CA TYR A 495 13.14 -11.05 -17.24
C TYR A 495 13.55 -12.20 -16.31
N ASP A 496 13.12 -13.42 -16.59
CA ASP A 496 13.54 -14.65 -15.89
C ASP A 496 15.06 -14.86 -15.98
N GLN A 497 15.68 -14.62 -17.13
CA GLN A 497 17.13 -14.70 -17.27
C GLN A 497 17.87 -13.58 -16.53
N VAL A 498 17.29 -12.37 -16.46
CA VAL A 498 17.84 -11.27 -15.66
C VAL A 498 17.87 -11.68 -14.18
N VAL A 499 16.78 -12.20 -13.65
CA VAL A 499 16.71 -12.68 -12.25
C VAL A 499 17.71 -13.81 -12.00
N THR A 500 17.83 -14.75 -12.93
CA THR A 500 18.84 -15.83 -12.84
C THR A 500 20.27 -15.29 -12.85
N ALA A 501 20.57 -14.29 -13.68
CA ALA A 501 21.87 -13.66 -13.76
C ALA A 501 22.23 -12.89 -12.46
N LEU A 502 21.23 -12.40 -11.72
CA LEU A 502 21.39 -11.75 -10.41
C LEU A 502 21.49 -12.77 -9.25
N GLY A 503 21.44 -14.07 -9.52
CA GLY A 503 21.60 -15.13 -8.52
C GLY A 503 20.29 -15.71 -7.98
N GLY A 504 19.14 -15.29 -8.50
CA GLY A 504 17.83 -15.89 -8.25
C GLY A 504 17.53 -17.07 -9.19
N GLY A 505 16.29 -17.51 -9.21
CA GLY A 505 15.77 -18.49 -10.15
C GLY A 505 14.76 -17.84 -11.12
N GLY A 506 14.50 -18.49 -12.23
CA GLY A 506 13.47 -18.01 -13.16
C GLY A 506 13.24 -18.92 -14.34
N GLU A 507 12.05 -18.82 -14.91
CA GLU A 507 11.66 -19.57 -16.11
C GLU A 507 10.67 -18.80 -16.97
N LEU A 508 10.70 -19.04 -18.27
CA LEU A 508 9.71 -18.53 -19.21
C LEU A 508 8.59 -19.56 -19.39
N VAL A 509 7.35 -19.11 -19.28
CA VAL A 509 6.14 -19.90 -19.52
C VAL A 509 5.41 -19.35 -20.74
N THR A 510 5.19 -20.22 -21.74
CA THR A 510 4.50 -19.87 -22.98
C THR A 510 3.24 -20.71 -23.22
N LYS A 511 2.97 -21.70 -22.37
CA LYS A 511 1.78 -22.55 -22.49
C LYS A 511 0.94 -22.52 -21.21
N PRO A 512 -0.40 -22.43 -21.31
CA PRO A 512 -1.28 -22.36 -20.13
C PRO A 512 -1.10 -23.53 -19.15
N SER A 513 -0.83 -24.74 -19.65
CA SER A 513 -0.64 -25.95 -18.83
C SER A 513 0.64 -25.93 -17.99
N GLU A 514 1.60 -25.08 -18.32
CA GLU A 514 2.88 -24.98 -17.61
C GLU A 514 2.81 -24.01 -16.42
N ILE A 515 1.79 -23.12 -16.35
CA ILE A 515 1.69 -22.09 -15.29
C ILE A 515 1.66 -22.71 -13.90
N GLY A 516 0.71 -23.60 -13.62
CA GLY A 516 0.58 -24.22 -12.30
C GLY A 516 1.85 -24.97 -11.84
N PRO A 517 2.45 -25.83 -12.68
CA PRO A 517 3.76 -26.44 -12.37
C PRO A 517 4.87 -25.42 -12.10
N ALA A 518 4.98 -24.34 -12.88
CA ALA A 518 5.97 -23.29 -12.69
C ALA A 518 5.80 -22.56 -11.36
N LEU A 519 4.55 -22.20 -10.99
CA LEU A 519 4.25 -21.57 -9.71
C LEU A 519 4.68 -22.45 -8.53
N ARG A 520 4.39 -23.76 -8.57
CA ARG A 520 4.84 -24.69 -7.52
C ARG A 520 6.36 -24.73 -7.41
N ARG A 521 7.09 -24.86 -8.53
CA ARG A 521 8.57 -24.80 -8.52
C ARG A 521 9.09 -23.51 -7.91
N ALA A 522 8.45 -22.38 -8.26
CA ALA A 522 8.84 -21.08 -7.72
C ALA A 522 8.66 -21.00 -6.20
N PHE A 523 7.51 -21.42 -5.66
CA PHE A 523 7.26 -21.44 -4.21
C PHE A 523 8.17 -22.43 -3.46
N ASP A 524 8.50 -23.57 -4.07
CA ASP A 524 9.38 -24.60 -3.48
C ASP A 524 10.87 -24.26 -3.60
N SER A 525 11.24 -23.24 -4.39
CA SER A 525 12.65 -22.96 -4.74
C SER A 525 13.51 -22.47 -3.57
N GLY A 526 12.89 -21.78 -2.60
CA GLY A 526 13.60 -21.17 -1.47
C GLY A 526 14.53 -19.99 -1.86
N VAL A 527 14.44 -19.48 -3.09
CA VAL A 527 15.21 -18.33 -3.60
C VAL A 527 14.25 -17.28 -4.21
N PRO A 528 14.68 -16.04 -4.44
CA PRO A 528 13.92 -15.11 -5.26
C PRO A 528 13.73 -15.72 -6.66
N TYR A 529 12.48 -15.89 -7.09
CA TYR A 529 12.15 -16.62 -8.31
C TYR A 529 11.15 -15.86 -9.16
N LEU A 530 11.43 -15.72 -10.48
CA LEU A 530 10.53 -15.04 -11.41
C LEU A 530 9.97 -16.01 -12.44
N VAL A 531 8.64 -16.17 -12.42
CA VAL A 531 7.88 -16.84 -13.48
C VAL A 531 7.47 -15.79 -14.52
N ASN A 532 8.14 -15.81 -15.68
CA ASN A 532 7.91 -14.89 -16.79
C ASN A 532 6.85 -15.50 -17.72
N ILE A 533 5.63 -14.99 -17.70
CA ILE A 533 4.51 -15.59 -18.45
C ILE A 533 4.19 -14.72 -19.65
N ALA A 534 4.45 -15.25 -20.87
CA ALA A 534 4.10 -14.57 -22.11
C ALA A 534 2.57 -14.60 -22.30
N THR A 535 1.92 -13.45 -22.18
CA THR A 535 0.48 -13.32 -22.31
C THR A 535 0.07 -12.72 -23.66
N ASP A 536 -1.19 -12.91 -24.04
CA ASP A 536 -1.76 -12.38 -25.29
C ASP A 536 -1.75 -10.84 -25.28
N PRO A 537 -1.02 -10.18 -26.19
CA PRO A 537 -0.95 -8.73 -26.27
C PRO A 537 -2.25 -8.08 -26.75
N GLN A 538 -3.20 -8.84 -27.30
CA GLN A 538 -4.47 -8.32 -27.78
C GLN A 538 -5.53 -8.22 -26.68
N ILE A 539 -5.27 -8.83 -25.51
CA ILE A 539 -6.23 -8.84 -24.40
C ILE A 539 -5.95 -7.68 -23.45
N ALA A 540 -6.88 -6.73 -23.46
CA ALA A 540 -6.89 -5.60 -22.52
C ALA A 540 -7.67 -5.94 -21.24
N TYR A 541 -7.29 -5.32 -20.10
CA TYR A 541 -8.16 -5.30 -18.92
C TYR A 541 -9.45 -4.54 -19.25
N PRO A 542 -10.63 -5.14 -19.05
CA PRO A 542 -11.90 -4.48 -19.36
C PRO A 542 -12.11 -3.27 -18.44
N ARG A 543 -11.99 -2.07 -18.99
CA ARG A 543 -12.29 -0.80 -18.31
C ARG A 543 -13.64 -0.27 -18.77
N ASN A 544 -14.45 0.18 -17.82
CA ASN A 544 -15.72 0.86 -18.12
C ASN A 544 -15.53 2.37 -18.35
N THR A 545 -14.31 2.89 -18.14
CA THR A 545 -13.97 4.31 -18.29
C THR A 545 -12.58 4.42 -18.91
N THR A 546 -12.37 5.46 -19.72
CA THR A 546 -11.06 5.79 -20.34
C THR A 546 -10.05 6.35 -19.36
N GLY A 547 -10.37 6.50 -18.07
CA GLY A 547 -9.49 7.08 -17.06
C GLY A 547 -9.31 8.60 -17.17
N VAL A 548 -10.09 9.27 -18.01
CA VAL A 548 -10.11 10.74 -18.18
C VAL A 548 -11.39 11.29 -17.55
#